data_5f08e95156f7051ef4a9de4942534ec4
#
_entry.id   5f08e95156f7051ef4a9de4942534ec4
#
_cell.length_a   1.000
_cell.length_b   1.000
_cell.length_c   1.000
_cell.angle_alpha   90.00
_cell.angle_beta   90.00
_cell.angle_gamma   90.00
#
_symmetry.space_group_name_H-M   'P 1'
#
loop_
_entity.id
_entity.type
_entity.pdbx_description
1 polymer ?
#
loop_
_entity_poly.entity_id
_entity_poly.type
_entity_poly.pdbx_seq_one_letter_code
_entity_poly.pdbx_strand_id
1 'polypeptide(L)'
;PADTLTTNVLGQVHLLEAMRDLGMTDVPMQIAGSSEEYGLVHPEETPITEENPLRPLSPYAVSKVTQDMLGWQYHQSFGLRTVRTRAFNHEGPRRGEVFVTSNFAKQIALIEAGRQAPVLEVGNLEACRDWHDVRDTVKAYWKAAFEGEPGDVYNIGRGEALSIQGMLDILLSLAKVDVEVRPVPERMRPSDVELLLCDPTKFRERTGWEPTIPLDQTLRDTLEYWRERVS
;
A
#
# COMPACT_ATOMS: atom_id res chain seq x y z
N PRO A 1 10.16 2.18 16.84
CA PRO A 1 10.52 3.27 15.89
C PRO A 1 11.97 3.20 15.41
N ALA A 2 12.94 2.92 16.32
CA ALA A 2 14.36 2.92 15.96
C ALA A 2 14.69 1.92 14.84
N ASP A 3 14.22 0.67 14.95
CA ASP A 3 14.46 -0.36 13.93
C ASP A 3 13.84 0.01 12.58
N THR A 4 12.65 0.60 12.59
CA THR A 4 11.98 1.08 11.36
C THR A 4 12.80 2.17 10.68
N LEU A 5 13.25 3.16 11.44
CA LEU A 5 14.09 4.26 10.92
C LEU A 5 15.45 3.74 10.43
N THR A 6 16.11 2.87 11.18
CA THR A 6 17.38 2.28 10.78
C THR A 6 17.23 1.49 9.47
N THR A 7 16.25 0.61 9.40
CA THR A 7 16.06 -0.23 8.20
C THR A 7 15.68 0.59 6.99
N ASN A 8 14.69 1.48 7.11
CA ASN A 8 14.16 2.21 5.97
C ASN A 8 15.08 3.36 5.55
N VAL A 9 15.51 4.19 6.49
CA VAL A 9 16.26 5.41 6.17
C VAL A 9 17.73 5.09 5.90
N LEU A 10 18.43 4.46 6.88
CA LEU A 10 19.85 4.17 6.70
C LEU A 10 20.08 3.14 5.60
N GLY A 11 19.19 2.14 5.46
CA GLY A 11 19.26 1.18 4.36
C GLY A 11 19.21 1.87 2.99
N GLN A 12 18.32 2.84 2.80
CA GLN A 12 18.27 3.61 1.56
C GLN A 12 19.48 4.52 1.36
N VAL A 13 19.96 5.18 2.42
CA VAL A 13 21.18 6.01 2.35
C VAL A 13 22.36 5.17 1.86
N HIS A 14 22.55 3.97 2.40
CA HIS A 14 23.64 3.09 1.96
C HIS A 14 23.53 2.72 0.48
N LEU A 15 22.33 2.49 -0.05
CA LEU A 15 22.14 2.20 -1.48
C LEU A 15 22.45 3.44 -2.33
N LEU A 16 21.95 4.60 -1.94
CA LEU A 16 22.19 5.86 -2.67
C LEU A 16 23.66 6.24 -2.67
N GLU A 17 24.36 6.11 -1.53
CA GLU A 17 25.81 6.34 -1.46
C GLU A 17 26.60 5.34 -2.32
N ALA A 18 26.23 4.06 -2.28
CA ALA A 18 26.86 3.05 -3.13
C ALA A 18 26.68 3.38 -4.63
N MET A 19 25.49 3.81 -5.05
CA MET A 19 25.24 4.24 -6.43
C MET A 19 26.10 5.46 -6.80
N ARG A 20 26.19 6.44 -5.90
CA ARG A 20 27.03 7.63 -6.09
C ARG A 20 28.50 7.27 -6.23
N ASP A 21 29.02 6.47 -5.31
CA ASP A 21 30.45 6.07 -5.29
C ASP A 21 30.85 5.24 -6.51
N LEU A 22 29.91 4.46 -7.06
CA LEU A 22 30.11 3.67 -8.28
C LEU A 22 29.82 4.47 -9.57
N GLY A 23 29.43 5.74 -9.47
CA GLY A 23 29.10 6.58 -10.63
C GLY A 23 27.87 6.12 -11.40
N MET A 24 26.89 5.46 -10.74
CA MET A 24 25.68 4.89 -11.36
C MET A 24 24.58 5.94 -11.58
N THR A 25 24.90 7.08 -12.19
CA THR A 25 23.97 8.19 -12.40
C THR A 25 22.87 7.87 -13.41
N ASP A 26 23.15 7.02 -14.40
CA ASP A 26 22.20 6.65 -15.46
C ASP A 26 21.31 5.44 -15.09
N VAL A 27 21.60 4.78 -13.97
CA VAL A 27 20.82 3.62 -13.51
C VAL A 27 19.55 4.10 -12.79
N PRO A 28 18.35 3.73 -13.27
CA PRO A 28 17.13 4.15 -12.62
C PRO A 28 16.94 3.47 -11.25
N MET A 29 16.60 4.26 -10.24
CA MET A 29 16.23 3.77 -8.91
C MET A 29 14.83 4.23 -8.57
N GLN A 30 13.87 3.28 -8.51
CA GLN A 30 12.54 3.55 -7.99
C GLN A 30 12.57 3.50 -6.47
N ILE A 31 12.05 4.53 -5.81
CA ILE A 31 11.93 4.64 -4.37
C ILE A 31 10.48 4.37 -3.97
N ALA A 32 10.28 3.28 -3.25
CA ALA A 32 8.96 2.85 -2.79
C ALA A 32 8.53 3.66 -1.55
N GLY A 33 7.79 4.74 -1.77
CA GLY A 33 7.07 5.48 -0.75
C GLY A 33 5.72 4.86 -0.41
N SER A 34 4.87 5.63 0.24
CA SER A 34 3.56 5.19 0.74
C SER A 34 2.56 6.33 0.79
N SER A 35 1.28 6.05 0.59
CA SER A 35 0.20 7.02 0.87
C SER A 35 0.14 7.44 2.34
N GLU A 36 0.73 6.68 3.27
CA GLU A 36 0.84 7.07 4.66
C GLU A 36 1.73 8.31 4.89
N GLU A 37 2.52 8.70 3.91
CA GLU A 37 3.29 9.94 3.93
C GLU A 37 2.39 11.18 4.04
N TYR A 38 1.20 11.13 3.42
CA TYR A 38 0.20 12.19 3.53
C TYR A 38 -0.40 12.28 4.95
N GLY A 39 -0.52 11.15 5.64
CA GLY A 39 -0.94 11.04 7.03
C GLY A 39 -2.28 11.70 7.28
N LEU A 40 -2.31 12.84 8.01
CA LEU A 40 -3.54 13.59 8.28
C LEU A 40 -4.01 14.32 7.02
N VAL A 41 -5.00 13.76 6.34
CA VAL A 41 -5.65 14.34 5.16
C VAL A 41 -7.03 14.85 5.56
N HIS A 42 -7.33 16.09 5.23
CA HIS A 42 -8.65 16.69 5.46
C HIS A 42 -9.62 16.36 4.30
N PRO A 43 -10.94 16.32 4.52
CA PRO A 43 -11.91 15.94 3.49
C PRO A 43 -11.79 16.75 2.19
N GLU A 44 -11.51 18.05 2.30
CA GLU A 44 -11.34 18.97 1.17
C GLU A 44 -10.04 18.73 0.36
N GLU A 45 -9.12 17.93 0.88
CA GLU A 45 -7.86 17.58 0.25
C GLU A 45 -7.95 16.26 -0.54
N THR A 46 -9.14 15.70 -0.70
CA THR A 46 -9.41 14.43 -1.39
C THR A 46 -10.13 14.68 -2.73
N PRO A 47 -9.75 14.02 -3.83
CA PRO A 47 -8.71 12.98 -3.94
C PRO A 47 -7.30 13.52 -3.77
N ILE A 48 -6.39 12.65 -3.25
CA ILE A 48 -5.02 13.03 -2.87
C ILE A 48 -4.13 13.06 -4.11
N THR A 49 -3.57 14.23 -4.37
CA THR A 49 -2.54 14.46 -5.40
C THR A 49 -1.13 14.46 -4.80
N GLU A 50 -0.11 14.49 -5.63
CA GLU A 50 1.29 14.61 -5.19
C GLU A 50 1.61 15.95 -4.52
N GLU A 51 0.77 16.97 -4.72
CA GLU A 51 0.90 18.32 -4.13
C GLU A 51 0.34 18.40 -2.70
N ASN A 52 -0.40 17.37 -2.25
CA ASN A 52 -0.94 17.37 -0.89
C ASN A 52 0.18 17.43 0.16
N PRO A 53 -0.02 18.17 1.27
CA PRO A 53 0.97 18.24 2.35
C PRO A 53 1.25 16.89 2.99
N LEU A 54 2.51 16.65 3.35
CA LEU A 54 2.92 15.45 4.08
C LEU A 54 2.79 15.70 5.58
N ARG A 55 1.86 15.01 6.25
CA ARG A 55 1.58 15.10 7.68
C ARG A 55 1.59 13.70 8.33
N PRO A 56 2.74 12.98 8.30
CA PRO A 56 2.83 11.59 8.72
C PRO A 56 2.37 11.38 10.16
N LEU A 57 1.58 10.32 10.42
CA LEU A 57 1.00 10.01 11.73
C LEU A 57 1.66 8.81 12.43
N SER A 58 2.68 8.21 11.82
CA SER A 58 3.39 7.06 12.39
C SER A 58 4.90 7.13 12.15
N PRO A 59 5.73 6.47 12.97
CA PRO A 59 7.17 6.34 12.70
C PRO A 59 7.48 5.72 11.34
N TYR A 60 6.63 4.80 10.87
CA TYR A 60 6.73 4.23 9.53
C TYR A 60 6.52 5.31 8.47
N ALA A 61 5.45 6.09 8.57
CA ALA A 61 5.15 7.18 7.65
C ALA A 61 6.28 8.22 7.62
N VAL A 62 6.82 8.61 8.79
CA VAL A 62 7.99 9.49 8.88
C VAL A 62 9.19 8.90 8.14
N SER A 63 9.44 7.60 8.30
CA SER A 63 10.54 6.95 7.57
C SER A 63 10.34 6.99 6.06
N LYS A 64 9.09 6.86 5.59
CA LYS A 64 8.74 6.93 4.16
C LYS A 64 8.90 8.35 3.60
N VAL A 65 8.44 9.38 4.32
CA VAL A 65 8.72 10.78 3.96
C VAL A 65 10.23 11.03 3.84
N THR A 66 11.02 10.50 4.78
CA THR A 66 12.48 10.65 4.73
C THR A 66 13.07 9.97 3.50
N GLN A 67 12.62 8.76 3.16
CA GLN A 67 13.06 8.05 1.96
C GLN A 67 12.70 8.82 0.67
N ASP A 68 11.47 9.36 0.60
CA ASP A 68 10.99 10.18 -0.50
C ASP A 68 11.90 11.42 -0.69
N MET A 69 12.12 12.18 0.38
CA MET A 69 12.94 13.39 0.35
C MET A 69 14.42 13.11 0.05
N LEU A 70 14.98 12.02 0.54
CA LEU A 70 16.33 11.58 0.15
C LEU A 70 16.41 11.29 -1.35
N GLY A 71 15.40 10.63 -1.91
CA GLY A 71 15.35 10.39 -3.36
C GLY A 71 15.39 11.68 -4.16
N TRP A 72 14.59 12.66 -3.79
CA TRP A 72 14.62 13.98 -4.42
C TRP A 72 15.96 14.69 -4.24
N GLN A 73 16.49 14.69 -3.01
CA GLN A 73 17.75 15.38 -2.69
C GLN A 73 18.94 14.77 -3.46
N TYR A 74 19.05 13.44 -3.54
CA TYR A 74 20.14 12.80 -4.27
C TYR A 74 20.05 13.03 -5.79
N HIS A 75 18.85 13.15 -6.34
CA HIS A 75 18.65 13.58 -7.72
C HIS A 75 19.18 15.00 -7.92
N GLN A 76 18.74 15.97 -7.12
CA GLN A 76 19.08 17.38 -7.27
C GLN A 76 20.57 17.64 -7.01
N SER A 77 21.17 16.99 -6.02
CA SER A 77 22.54 17.29 -5.60
C SER A 77 23.60 16.47 -6.33
N PHE A 78 23.26 15.26 -6.77
CA PHE A 78 24.23 14.32 -7.32
C PHE A 78 23.84 13.76 -8.68
N GLY A 79 22.70 14.14 -9.24
CA GLY A 79 22.24 13.71 -10.55
C GLY A 79 21.84 12.23 -10.61
N LEU A 80 21.60 11.56 -9.48
CA LEU A 80 21.11 10.17 -9.51
C LEU A 80 19.71 10.11 -10.12
N ARG A 81 19.48 9.11 -10.96
CA ARG A 81 18.21 8.90 -11.65
C ARG A 81 17.20 8.21 -10.72
N THR A 82 16.74 8.93 -9.70
CA THR A 82 15.70 8.44 -8.77
C THR A 82 14.31 8.82 -9.25
N VAL A 83 13.33 7.93 -9.10
CA VAL A 83 11.91 8.21 -9.28
C VAL A 83 11.17 7.73 -8.03
N ARG A 84 10.34 8.60 -7.45
CA ARG A 84 9.64 8.33 -6.20
C ARG A 84 8.19 7.93 -6.48
N THR A 85 7.68 6.96 -5.74
CA THR A 85 6.27 6.57 -5.83
C THR A 85 5.63 6.54 -4.45
N ARG A 86 4.39 7.00 -4.33
CA ARG A 86 3.57 6.90 -3.13
C ARG A 86 2.42 5.95 -3.41
N ALA A 87 2.64 4.66 -3.12
CA ALA A 87 1.64 3.65 -3.39
C ALA A 87 0.54 3.67 -2.33
N PHE A 88 -0.71 3.62 -2.79
CA PHE A 88 -1.90 3.43 -1.97
C PHE A 88 -2.04 1.94 -1.60
N ASN A 89 -3.15 1.55 -0.96
CA ASN A 89 -3.28 0.21 -0.43
C ASN A 89 -3.25 -0.85 -1.55
N HIS A 90 -2.26 -1.70 -1.52
CA HIS A 90 -2.13 -2.79 -2.49
C HIS A 90 -2.15 -4.14 -1.76
N GLU A 91 -2.93 -5.07 -2.31
CA GLU A 91 -3.26 -6.33 -1.69
C GLU A 91 -2.97 -7.51 -2.62
N GLY A 92 -2.92 -8.72 -2.05
CA GLY A 92 -2.74 -9.93 -2.82
C GLY A 92 -2.15 -11.08 -2.01
N PRO A 93 -1.97 -12.25 -2.65
CA PRO A 93 -1.32 -13.39 -2.02
C PRO A 93 0.04 -13.03 -1.42
N ARG A 94 0.38 -13.64 -0.28
CA ARG A 94 1.59 -13.39 0.54
C ARG A 94 1.58 -12.11 1.34
N ARG A 95 0.50 -11.32 1.32
CA ARG A 95 0.34 -10.22 2.27
C ARG A 95 0.41 -10.75 3.70
N GLY A 96 1.15 -10.08 4.57
CA GLY A 96 1.29 -10.49 5.98
C GLY A 96 -0.05 -10.49 6.74
N GLU A 97 -0.26 -11.46 7.63
CA GLU A 97 -1.50 -11.65 8.36
C GLU A 97 -1.89 -10.52 9.33
N VAL A 98 -0.98 -9.59 9.58
CA VAL A 98 -1.25 -8.39 10.39
C VAL A 98 -2.10 -7.35 9.65
N PHE A 99 -2.20 -7.45 8.34
CA PHE A 99 -3.00 -6.55 7.51
C PHE A 99 -4.44 -7.07 7.36
N VAL A 100 -5.37 -6.14 7.34
CA VAL A 100 -6.82 -6.42 7.46
C VAL A 100 -7.33 -7.42 6.43
N THR A 101 -7.01 -7.24 5.15
CA THR A 101 -7.45 -8.12 4.05
C THR A 101 -6.95 -9.54 4.24
N SER A 102 -5.65 -9.68 4.52
CA SER A 102 -5.01 -10.98 4.74
C SER A 102 -5.52 -11.65 6.02
N ASN A 103 -5.77 -10.87 7.07
CA ASN A 103 -6.34 -11.36 8.34
C ASN A 103 -7.74 -11.93 8.13
N PHE A 104 -8.61 -11.23 7.42
CA PHE A 104 -9.96 -11.72 7.14
C PHE A 104 -9.93 -12.98 6.28
N ALA A 105 -9.14 -12.99 5.21
CA ALA A 105 -8.98 -14.17 4.36
C ALA A 105 -8.44 -15.38 5.14
N LYS A 106 -7.47 -15.18 6.05
CA LYS A 106 -6.96 -16.24 6.92
C LYS A 106 -8.02 -16.76 7.87
N GLN A 107 -8.78 -15.88 8.55
CA GLN A 107 -9.85 -16.31 9.47
C GLN A 107 -10.90 -17.13 8.72
N ILE A 108 -11.37 -16.66 7.55
CA ILE A 108 -12.33 -17.42 6.72
C ILE A 108 -11.78 -18.80 6.36
N ALA A 109 -10.54 -18.88 5.90
CA ALA A 109 -9.92 -20.16 5.56
C ALA A 109 -9.81 -21.12 6.77
N LEU A 110 -9.49 -20.60 7.97
CA LEU A 110 -9.45 -21.39 9.21
C LEU A 110 -10.85 -21.88 9.63
N ILE A 111 -11.89 -21.06 9.47
CA ILE A 111 -13.28 -21.43 9.73
C ILE A 111 -13.71 -22.55 8.76
N GLU A 112 -13.44 -22.41 7.46
CA GLU A 112 -13.75 -23.42 6.45
C GLU A 112 -13.03 -24.75 6.71
N ALA A 113 -11.81 -24.71 7.26
CA ALA A 113 -11.04 -25.88 7.64
C ALA A 113 -11.48 -26.50 9.00
N GLY A 114 -12.50 -25.92 9.68
CA GLY A 114 -12.94 -26.34 11.02
C GLY A 114 -11.92 -26.10 12.13
N ARG A 115 -10.94 -25.22 11.91
CA ARG A 115 -9.86 -24.87 12.86
C ARG A 115 -10.13 -23.60 13.65
N GLN A 116 -11.23 -22.91 13.34
CA GLN A 116 -11.75 -21.75 14.06
C GLN A 116 -13.28 -21.85 14.13
N ALA A 117 -13.88 -21.38 15.22
CA ALA A 117 -15.33 -21.22 15.31
C ALA A 117 -15.83 -20.30 14.16
N PRO A 118 -17.09 -20.44 13.69
CA PRO A 118 -17.61 -19.68 12.55
C PRO A 118 -17.87 -18.21 12.91
N VAL A 119 -16.88 -17.57 13.52
CA VAL A 119 -16.90 -16.17 13.96
C VAL A 119 -15.64 -15.49 13.47
N LEU A 120 -15.85 -14.43 12.69
CA LEU A 120 -14.80 -13.54 12.19
C LEU A 120 -14.76 -12.28 13.04
N GLU A 121 -13.69 -12.10 13.77
CA GLU A 121 -13.48 -10.94 14.63
C GLU A 121 -12.96 -9.75 13.82
N VAL A 122 -13.63 -8.60 13.96
CA VAL A 122 -13.31 -7.38 13.21
C VAL A 122 -13.08 -6.17 14.11
N GLY A 123 -12.42 -5.16 13.58
CA GLY A 123 -12.31 -3.81 14.16
C GLY A 123 -13.21 -2.82 13.44
N ASN A 124 -12.72 -1.58 13.21
CA ASN A 124 -13.42 -0.55 12.47
C ASN A 124 -13.53 -0.93 10.98
N LEU A 125 -14.77 -1.00 10.48
CA LEU A 125 -15.08 -1.37 9.09
C LEU A 125 -15.45 -0.17 8.20
N GLU A 126 -15.59 1.04 8.77
CA GLU A 126 -16.10 2.21 8.06
C GLU A 126 -15.03 2.92 7.21
N ALA A 127 -13.76 2.80 7.60
CA ALA A 127 -12.67 3.46 6.89
C ALA A 127 -12.60 3.02 5.42
N CYS A 128 -12.48 4.02 4.53
CA CYS A 128 -12.41 3.81 3.09
C CYS A 128 -10.97 3.97 2.58
N ARG A 129 -10.55 3.08 1.69
CA ARG A 129 -9.20 3.06 1.12
C ARG A 129 -9.27 2.80 -0.38
N ASP A 130 -8.30 3.33 -1.09
CA ASP A 130 -8.02 2.98 -2.48
C ASP A 130 -7.25 1.65 -2.49
N TRP A 131 -7.90 0.60 -3.00
CA TRP A 131 -7.37 -0.76 -3.03
C TRP A 131 -7.03 -1.19 -4.44
N HIS A 132 -5.85 -1.76 -4.65
CA HIS A 132 -5.49 -2.36 -5.93
C HIS A 132 -4.60 -3.60 -5.74
N ASP A 133 -4.34 -4.32 -6.81
CA ASP A 133 -3.57 -5.55 -6.76
C ASP A 133 -2.07 -5.28 -6.71
N VAL A 134 -1.34 -6.02 -5.88
CA VAL A 134 0.12 -5.91 -5.77
C VAL A 134 0.83 -6.20 -7.09
N ARG A 135 0.25 -7.05 -7.95
CA ARG A 135 0.82 -7.36 -9.28
C ARG A 135 0.77 -6.15 -10.21
N ASP A 136 -0.26 -5.32 -10.09
CA ASP A 136 -0.34 -4.05 -10.81
C ASP A 136 0.60 -3.00 -10.20
N THR A 137 0.79 -3.01 -8.86
CA THR A 137 1.80 -2.17 -8.19
C THR A 137 3.22 -2.45 -8.71
N VAL A 138 3.58 -3.74 -8.84
CA VAL A 138 4.92 -4.12 -9.36
C VAL A 138 5.13 -3.62 -10.78
N LYS A 139 4.10 -3.70 -11.64
CA LYS A 139 4.13 -3.12 -12.99
C LYS A 139 4.30 -1.59 -12.95
N ALA A 140 3.58 -0.92 -12.01
CA ALA A 140 3.72 0.51 -11.81
C ALA A 140 5.15 0.90 -11.40
N TYR A 141 5.76 0.18 -10.47
CA TYR A 141 7.14 0.42 -10.05
C TYR A 141 8.14 0.26 -11.19
N TRP A 142 7.94 -0.77 -12.03
CA TRP A 142 8.75 -0.95 -13.24
C TRP A 142 8.60 0.26 -14.18
N LYS A 143 7.36 0.66 -14.48
CA LYS A 143 7.10 1.83 -15.34
C LYS A 143 7.64 3.12 -14.73
N ALA A 144 7.48 3.33 -13.43
CA ALA A 144 8.06 4.49 -12.76
C ALA A 144 9.58 4.56 -12.93
N ALA A 145 10.28 3.44 -12.77
CA ALA A 145 11.74 3.40 -12.93
C ALA A 145 12.22 3.77 -14.35
N PHE A 146 11.52 3.32 -15.39
CA PHE A 146 11.98 3.42 -16.78
C PHE A 146 11.28 4.52 -17.60
N GLU A 147 10.05 4.88 -17.24
CA GLU A 147 9.22 5.85 -17.98
C GLU A 147 8.94 7.12 -17.16
N GLY A 148 9.13 7.08 -15.83
CA GLY A 148 8.96 8.23 -14.94
C GLY A 148 10.04 9.28 -15.18
N GLU A 149 9.72 10.55 -14.85
CA GLU A 149 10.69 11.65 -14.91
C GLU A 149 11.66 11.54 -13.72
N PRO A 150 12.98 11.52 -13.93
CA PRO A 150 13.93 11.51 -12.84
C PRO A 150 13.74 12.69 -11.87
N GLY A 151 13.80 12.42 -10.58
CA GLY A 151 13.56 13.41 -9.53
C GLY A 151 12.08 13.66 -9.21
N ASP A 152 11.15 13.12 -10.01
CA ASP A 152 9.72 13.34 -9.80
C ASP A 152 9.08 12.32 -8.86
N VAL A 153 7.84 12.56 -8.43
CA VAL A 153 7.04 11.72 -7.55
C VAL A 153 5.68 11.42 -8.17
N TYR A 154 5.18 10.21 -7.97
CA TYR A 154 3.92 9.74 -8.52
C TYR A 154 3.09 8.96 -7.51
N ASN A 155 1.80 9.27 -7.43
CA ASN A 155 0.83 8.48 -6.73
C ASN A 155 0.47 7.21 -7.53
N ILE A 156 0.44 6.08 -6.84
CA ILE A 156 0.05 4.79 -7.43
C ILE A 156 -1.21 4.28 -6.74
N GLY A 157 -2.33 4.28 -7.44
CA GLY A 157 -3.62 3.85 -6.93
C GLY A 157 -4.63 3.60 -8.05
N ARG A 158 -5.81 3.09 -7.65
CA ARG A 158 -6.91 2.85 -8.59
C ARG A 158 -7.69 4.13 -8.93
N GLY A 159 -7.77 5.08 -7.99
CA GLY A 159 -8.65 6.24 -8.08
C GLY A 159 -10.09 5.93 -7.67
N GLU A 160 -10.30 4.82 -6.96
CA GLU A 160 -11.60 4.40 -6.43
C GLU A 160 -11.42 3.91 -5.00
N ALA A 161 -12.27 4.36 -4.08
CA ALA A 161 -12.21 3.93 -2.68
C ALA A 161 -13.32 2.93 -2.37
N LEU A 162 -12.99 1.93 -1.55
CA LEU A 162 -13.93 0.97 -0.99
C LEU A 162 -13.72 0.92 0.52
N SER A 163 -14.83 0.81 1.29
CA SER A 163 -14.75 0.62 2.73
C SER A 163 -14.19 -0.76 3.10
N ILE A 164 -13.66 -0.88 4.31
CA ILE A 164 -13.24 -2.18 4.85
C ILE A 164 -14.44 -3.13 4.92
N GLN A 165 -15.66 -2.61 5.21
CA GLN A 165 -16.89 -3.40 5.13
C GLN A 165 -17.12 -3.95 3.74
N GLY A 166 -17.07 -3.12 2.70
CA GLY A 166 -17.27 -3.57 1.32
C GLY A 166 -16.26 -4.62 0.87
N MET A 167 -15.00 -4.49 1.29
CA MET A 167 -13.97 -5.49 1.05
C MET A 167 -14.28 -6.81 1.79
N LEU A 168 -14.76 -6.73 3.04
CA LEU A 168 -15.19 -7.90 3.81
C LEU A 168 -16.39 -8.60 3.17
N ASP A 169 -17.38 -7.84 2.68
CA ASP A 169 -18.57 -8.40 2.01
C ASP A 169 -18.18 -9.22 0.78
N ILE A 170 -17.20 -8.76 0.00
CA ILE A 170 -16.66 -9.53 -1.12
C ILE A 170 -16.03 -10.84 -0.61
N LEU A 171 -15.19 -10.81 0.42
CA LEU A 171 -14.56 -12.00 0.99
C LEU A 171 -15.61 -12.99 1.54
N LEU A 172 -16.65 -12.49 2.23
CA LEU A 172 -17.74 -13.32 2.73
C LEU A 172 -18.56 -13.97 1.61
N SER A 173 -18.75 -13.26 0.49
CA SER A 173 -19.42 -13.84 -0.69
C SER A 173 -18.64 -15.01 -1.32
N LEU A 174 -17.34 -15.10 -1.06
CA LEU A 174 -16.46 -16.17 -1.53
C LEU A 174 -16.32 -17.32 -0.52
N ALA A 175 -16.82 -17.13 0.72
CA ALA A 175 -16.75 -18.13 1.77
C ALA A 175 -17.66 -19.34 1.44
N LYS A 176 -17.22 -20.54 1.84
CA LYS A 176 -17.95 -21.81 1.61
C LYS A 176 -18.87 -22.18 2.77
N VAL A 177 -18.85 -21.40 3.84
CA VAL A 177 -19.63 -21.61 5.08
C VAL A 177 -20.17 -20.28 5.57
N ASP A 178 -21.24 -20.32 6.36
CA ASP A 178 -21.75 -19.14 7.03
C ASP A 178 -20.76 -18.66 8.10
N VAL A 179 -20.50 -17.36 8.14
CA VAL A 179 -19.56 -16.71 9.06
C VAL A 179 -20.26 -15.57 9.78
N GLU A 180 -20.32 -15.64 11.12
CA GLU A 180 -20.76 -14.52 11.96
C GLU A 180 -19.68 -13.45 12.01
N VAL A 181 -19.99 -12.20 11.70
CA VAL A 181 -19.08 -11.07 11.87
C VAL A 181 -19.27 -10.45 13.24
N ARG A 182 -18.18 -10.39 14.03
CA ARG A 182 -18.25 -9.89 15.40
C ARG A 182 -17.23 -8.77 15.62
N PRO A 183 -17.68 -7.52 15.85
CA PRO A 183 -16.81 -6.46 16.31
C PRO A 183 -16.24 -6.77 17.71
N VAL A 184 -14.93 -6.59 17.87
CA VAL A 184 -14.26 -6.79 19.17
C VAL A 184 -13.51 -5.53 19.59
N PRO A 185 -13.65 -5.09 20.86
CA PRO A 185 -13.06 -3.83 21.34
C PRO A 185 -11.53 -3.73 21.12
N GLU A 186 -10.84 -4.85 21.27
CA GLU A 186 -9.38 -4.92 21.14
C GLU A 186 -8.88 -4.60 19.72
N ARG A 187 -9.75 -4.73 18.73
CA ARG A 187 -9.46 -4.41 17.31
C ARG A 187 -10.02 -3.06 16.87
N MET A 188 -10.81 -2.41 17.73
CA MET A 188 -11.37 -1.08 17.46
C MET A 188 -10.28 -0.03 17.61
N ARG A 189 -9.59 0.26 16.53
CA ARG A 189 -8.66 1.41 16.45
C ARG A 189 -9.38 2.56 15.78
N PRO A 190 -9.38 3.77 16.36
CA PRO A 190 -9.81 4.94 15.63
C PRO A 190 -9.03 5.00 14.31
N SER A 191 -9.71 5.27 13.20
CA SER A 191 -9.01 5.61 11.98
C SER A 191 -8.68 7.10 12.07
N ASP A 192 -7.40 7.43 12.04
CA ASP A 192 -6.96 8.83 12.01
C ASP A 192 -7.37 9.52 10.69
N VAL A 193 -7.71 8.71 9.66
CA VAL A 193 -8.15 9.19 8.34
C VAL A 193 -9.30 8.31 7.84
N GLU A 194 -10.48 8.90 7.63
CA GLU A 194 -11.67 8.17 7.18
C GLU A 194 -11.57 7.73 5.72
N LEU A 195 -11.04 8.58 4.85
CA LEU A 195 -10.94 8.36 3.40
C LEU A 195 -9.52 8.62 2.89
N LEU A 196 -8.89 7.60 2.34
CA LEU A 196 -7.66 7.72 1.54
C LEU A 196 -7.97 7.33 0.10
N LEU A 197 -8.18 8.32 -0.76
CA LEU A 197 -8.48 8.15 -2.19
C LEU A 197 -7.36 8.79 -3.02
N CYS A 198 -6.75 8.01 -3.87
CA CYS A 198 -5.69 8.42 -4.79
C CYS A 198 -6.24 9.27 -5.95
N ASP A 199 -5.52 10.31 -6.32
CA ASP A 199 -5.55 10.81 -7.70
C ASP A 199 -4.33 10.24 -8.45
N PRO A 200 -4.52 9.27 -9.35
CA PRO A 200 -3.42 8.66 -10.13
C PRO A 200 -3.16 9.35 -11.47
N THR A 201 -3.79 10.49 -11.75
CA THR A 201 -3.79 11.14 -13.07
C THR A 201 -2.38 11.43 -13.57
N LYS A 202 -1.53 12.01 -12.75
CA LYS A 202 -0.14 12.33 -13.11
C LYS A 202 0.63 11.11 -13.60
N PHE A 203 0.51 9.98 -12.90
CA PHE A 203 1.21 8.75 -13.28
C PHE A 203 0.63 8.12 -14.54
N ARG A 204 -0.71 8.13 -14.67
CA ARG A 204 -1.41 7.64 -15.87
C ARG A 204 -1.03 8.41 -17.11
N GLU A 205 -1.04 9.72 -17.05
CA GLU A 205 -0.65 10.59 -18.17
C GLU A 205 0.80 10.37 -18.58
N ARG A 206 1.70 10.20 -17.61
CA ARG A 206 3.12 9.98 -17.88
C ARG A 206 3.43 8.62 -18.49
N THR A 207 2.78 7.54 -18.03
CA THR A 207 3.20 6.16 -18.31
C THR A 207 2.15 5.31 -19.00
N GLY A 208 0.91 5.79 -19.12
CA GLY A 208 -0.23 5.00 -19.59
C GLY A 208 -0.55 3.80 -18.69
N TRP A 209 -0.04 3.77 -17.44
CA TRP A 209 -0.32 2.69 -16.51
C TRP A 209 -1.73 2.80 -15.95
N GLU A 210 -2.40 1.66 -15.86
CA GLU A 210 -3.67 1.51 -15.13
C GLU A 210 -3.70 0.16 -14.41
N PRO A 211 -4.38 0.06 -13.24
CA PRO A 211 -4.60 -1.22 -12.60
C PRO A 211 -5.59 -2.04 -13.41
N THR A 212 -5.21 -3.25 -13.78
CA THR A 212 -5.97 -4.13 -14.67
C THR A 212 -6.65 -5.29 -13.95
N ILE A 213 -6.21 -5.63 -12.74
CA ILE A 213 -6.73 -6.75 -11.97
C ILE A 213 -7.90 -6.25 -11.10
N PRO A 214 -9.13 -6.79 -11.28
CA PRO A 214 -10.27 -6.44 -10.44
C PRO A 214 -10.02 -6.80 -8.97
N LEU A 215 -10.57 -6.01 -8.04
CA LEU A 215 -10.37 -6.24 -6.60
C LEU A 215 -10.94 -7.58 -6.13
N ASP A 216 -12.08 -8.01 -6.67
CA ASP A 216 -12.68 -9.32 -6.35
C ASP A 216 -11.75 -10.49 -6.74
N GLN A 217 -11.01 -10.37 -7.83
CA GLN A 217 -10.00 -11.35 -8.21
C GLN A 217 -8.83 -11.35 -7.21
N THR A 218 -8.36 -10.17 -6.79
CA THR A 218 -7.30 -10.02 -5.78
C THR A 218 -7.69 -10.68 -4.46
N LEU A 219 -8.93 -10.44 -4.02
CA LEU A 219 -9.46 -10.99 -2.76
C LEU A 219 -9.66 -12.50 -2.86
N ARG A 220 -10.14 -13.01 -3.99
CA ARG A 220 -10.24 -14.45 -4.27
C ARG A 220 -8.88 -15.12 -4.20
N ASP A 221 -7.89 -14.57 -4.89
CA ASP A 221 -6.52 -15.11 -4.91
C ASP A 221 -5.90 -15.10 -3.50
N THR A 222 -6.19 -14.06 -2.71
CA THR A 222 -5.73 -13.96 -1.32
C THR A 222 -6.39 -15.01 -0.43
N LEU A 223 -7.69 -15.26 -0.61
CA LEU A 223 -8.40 -16.29 0.13
C LEU A 223 -7.91 -17.71 -0.24
N GLU A 224 -7.73 -17.99 -1.53
CA GLU A 224 -7.17 -19.27 -1.99
C GLU A 224 -5.75 -19.50 -1.44
N TYR A 225 -4.91 -18.48 -1.44
CA TYR A 225 -3.58 -18.53 -0.83
C TYR A 225 -3.63 -18.98 0.64
N TRP A 226 -4.61 -18.52 1.42
CA TRP A 226 -4.77 -18.95 2.81
C TRP A 226 -5.39 -20.34 2.94
N ARG A 227 -6.36 -20.70 2.08
CA ARG A 227 -6.94 -22.04 2.02
C ARG A 227 -5.88 -23.12 1.87
N GLU A 228 -4.92 -22.91 0.95
CA GLU A 228 -3.79 -23.83 0.72
C GLU A 228 -2.86 -23.96 1.94
N ARG A 229 -2.80 -22.96 2.83
CA ARG A 229 -1.86 -22.93 3.97
C ARG A 229 -2.47 -23.40 5.28
N VAL A 230 -3.77 -23.41 5.36
CA VAL A 230 -4.49 -23.85 6.56
C VAL A 230 -5.16 -25.20 6.37
N SER A 231 -5.07 -25.78 5.15
CA SER A 231 -5.54 -27.14 4.84
C SER A 231 -4.75 -28.21 5.61
#